data_0d09202775f92a3119a8eafd249f9245
#
_entry.id   0d09202775f92a3119a8eafd249f9245
#
_cell.length_a   1.000
_cell.length_b   1.000
_cell.length_c   1.000
_cell.angle_alpha   90.00
_cell.angle_beta   90.00
_cell.angle_gamma   90.00
#
_symmetry.space_group_name_H-M   'P 1'
#
loop_
_entity.id
_entity.type
_entity.pdbx_description
1 polymer ?
#
loop_
_entity_poly.entity_id
_entity_poly.type
_entity_poly.pdbx_seq_one_letter_code
_entity_poly.pdbx_strand_id
1 'polypeptide(L)'
;MRRRNFLLLSGSGLAAAGLAACGGSGGGGGESGGSEVEVFTWWAQGSEKAGLDALVEQFEKDYPDLTFVNGSVAGGAGSAAKDMLQSRLQAGDPPDTFQAHAGLELADYIDAGQLEDVSDLYDEYGLTEAFPSDLVELLTLDDKIYSVPSNIHRSNVVWTNVELLEAAGIDPSAVPSDVDAFIADVQKAADSGVTGLSIGTTWTQVNLLEAILMADLGSEAYNGLWTGETDWNGAEVTTAVGHFEQLIALTNTDRDGLDWTDATQMQIDGTAAYSVMGDWAVASFQQAEWEDGKDFGYFPLTGGEAIFGFLADSFTLPVGAPNPDGAKAWLDTISSQDGQLAFSLAKGSIPARTDVDTEEFPAYQQTAITSYAEDAISPSLAHGAATPVAWLNEISDATSKFTTGASDAAGYQEELATIAEKHASA
;
A
#
# COMPACT_ATOMS: atom_id res chain seq x y z
N MET A 1 28.68 -39.47 -35.04
CA MET A 1 28.69 -39.75 -36.49
C MET A 1 27.75 -38.78 -37.21
N ARG A 2 28.31 -38.11 -38.27
CA ARG A 2 27.69 -37.35 -39.38
C ARG A 2 26.81 -36.14 -39.00
N ARG A 3 27.23 -34.88 -39.10
CA ARG A 3 27.69 -34.04 -40.25
C ARG A 3 26.68 -33.96 -41.39
N ARG A 4 26.14 -32.72 -41.66
CA ARG A 4 26.29 -31.92 -42.91
C ARG A 4 25.17 -30.86 -42.92
N ASN A 5 25.44 -29.59 -42.93
CA ASN A 5 25.92 -28.61 -43.94
C ASN A 5 25.00 -28.40 -45.14
N PHE A 6 24.89 -27.10 -45.47
CA PHE A 6 24.72 -26.41 -46.78
C PHE A 6 23.34 -25.76 -46.97
N LEU A 7 23.16 -24.60 -47.51
CA LEU A 7 23.96 -23.63 -48.28
C LEU A 7 23.22 -22.25 -48.36
N LEU A 8 24.03 -21.23 -48.52
CA LEU A 8 23.72 -19.87 -48.92
C LEU A 8 23.01 -19.77 -50.26
N LEU A 9 22.17 -18.76 -50.44
CA LEU A 9 22.10 -18.02 -51.75
C LEU A 9 21.74 -16.56 -51.56
N SER A 10 22.62 -15.74 -52.13
CA SER A 10 22.63 -14.29 -52.27
C SER A 10 21.64 -13.83 -53.32
N GLY A 11 21.09 -12.63 -53.18
CA GLY A 11 20.35 -11.95 -54.21
C GLY A 11 20.29 -10.44 -53.95
N SER A 12 21.23 -9.73 -54.59
CA SER A 12 21.32 -8.26 -54.59
C SER A 12 20.28 -7.65 -55.51
N GLY A 13 19.72 -6.50 -55.13
CA GLY A 13 18.92 -5.66 -55.98
C GLY A 13 18.89 -4.23 -55.49
N LEU A 14 19.84 -3.39 -56.02
CA LEU A 14 19.82 -1.93 -55.91
C LEU A 14 18.67 -1.36 -56.79
N ALA A 15 17.98 -0.37 -56.24
CA ALA A 15 17.40 0.72 -57.03
C ALA A 15 17.37 2.00 -56.16
N ALA A 16 18.06 3.02 -56.61
CA ALA A 16 18.17 4.34 -56.02
C ALA A 16 17.18 5.29 -56.68
N ALA A 17 16.97 6.41 -56.00
CA ALA A 17 16.60 7.74 -56.48
C ALA A 17 15.21 8.26 -56.12
N GLY A 18 15.23 9.44 -55.50
CA GLY A 18 14.13 10.39 -55.38
C GLY A 18 14.29 11.41 -54.25
N LEU A 19 15.28 12.27 -54.28
CA LEU A 19 15.34 13.51 -53.50
C LEU A 19 14.27 14.48 -54.00
N ALA A 20 13.41 14.93 -53.09
CA ALA A 20 12.72 16.22 -53.25
C ALA A 20 12.71 16.94 -51.93
N ALA A 21 13.61 17.90 -51.80
CA ALA A 21 13.64 18.92 -50.77
C ALA A 21 12.54 19.95 -51.05
N CYS A 22 11.69 20.25 -50.10
CA CYS A 22 11.03 21.54 -49.97
C CYS A 22 11.09 21.99 -48.52
N GLY A 23 11.88 23.00 -48.29
CA GLY A 23 11.92 23.67 -47.01
C GLY A 23 10.67 24.49 -46.75
N GLY A 24 10.27 24.52 -45.47
CA GLY A 24 9.29 25.41 -44.93
C GLY A 24 9.65 25.65 -43.47
N SER A 25 10.33 26.77 -43.21
CA SER A 25 10.55 27.31 -41.89
C SER A 25 9.23 27.83 -41.33
N GLY A 26 8.78 27.25 -40.24
CA GLY A 26 7.68 27.76 -39.42
C GLY A 26 7.95 27.37 -38.01
N GLY A 27 8.48 28.28 -37.20
CA GLY A 27 8.58 28.09 -35.76
C GLY A 27 7.19 28.05 -35.16
N GLY A 28 6.92 27.02 -34.43
CA GLY A 28 5.80 26.87 -33.55
C GLY A 28 6.30 26.03 -32.37
N GLY A 29 6.28 26.60 -31.17
CA GLY A 29 6.52 25.84 -29.97
C GLY A 29 5.56 24.68 -29.94
N GLY A 30 6.09 23.47 -29.91
CA GLY A 30 5.27 22.27 -29.91
C GLY A 30 4.67 22.04 -28.53
N GLU A 31 3.39 22.12 -28.47
CA GLU A 31 2.61 21.35 -27.52
C GLU A 31 2.75 19.89 -27.93
N SER A 32 3.57 19.15 -27.22
CA SER A 32 3.62 17.70 -27.34
C SER A 32 2.99 17.05 -26.10
N GLY A 33 1.75 17.40 -25.80
CA GLY A 33 0.92 16.60 -24.92
C GLY A 33 0.24 15.54 -25.79
N GLY A 34 0.64 14.29 -25.68
CA GLY A 34 -0.15 13.17 -26.26
C GLY A 34 -1.51 13.11 -25.59
N SER A 35 -2.52 12.51 -26.23
CA SER A 35 -3.81 12.24 -25.59
C SER A 35 -3.73 11.08 -24.60
N GLU A 36 -2.66 10.31 -24.60
CA GLU A 36 -2.46 9.15 -23.73
C GLU A 36 -1.81 9.57 -22.41
N VAL A 37 -2.29 8.98 -21.29
CA VAL A 37 -1.77 9.19 -19.95
C VAL A 37 -1.46 7.84 -19.33
N GLU A 38 -0.17 7.51 -19.20
CA GLU A 38 0.26 6.27 -18.56
C GLU A 38 0.26 6.44 -17.03
N VAL A 39 -0.63 5.71 -16.37
CA VAL A 39 -0.71 5.64 -14.91
C VAL A 39 -0.07 4.34 -14.45
N PHE A 40 1.08 4.45 -13.78
CA PHE A 40 1.82 3.31 -13.25
C PHE A 40 1.39 3.05 -11.81
N THR A 41 0.87 1.85 -11.53
CA THR A 41 0.28 1.50 -10.23
C THR A 41 0.44 0.00 -9.96
N TRP A 42 0.19 -0.45 -8.74
CA TRP A 42 0.05 -1.88 -8.42
C TRP A 42 -1.41 -2.34 -8.29
N TRP A 43 -2.38 -1.47 -8.53
CA TRP A 43 -3.81 -1.78 -8.45
C TRP A 43 -4.28 -2.60 -9.66
N ALA A 44 -3.91 -3.89 -9.69
CA ALA A 44 -4.11 -4.74 -10.85
C ALA A 44 -5.20 -5.82 -10.66
N GLN A 45 -5.66 -6.08 -9.41
CA GLN A 45 -6.60 -7.14 -9.11
C GLN A 45 -7.45 -6.86 -7.86
N GLY A 46 -8.55 -7.62 -7.67
CA GLY A 46 -9.42 -7.52 -6.50
C GLY A 46 -10.02 -6.12 -6.32
N SER A 47 -10.15 -5.67 -5.08
CA SER A 47 -10.67 -4.35 -4.72
C SER A 47 -9.79 -3.20 -5.22
N GLU A 48 -8.48 -3.43 -5.34
CA GLU A 48 -7.54 -2.46 -5.89
C GLU A 48 -7.89 -2.11 -7.35
N LYS A 49 -8.14 -3.15 -8.16
CA LYS A 49 -8.57 -2.94 -9.56
C LYS A 49 -9.95 -2.29 -9.62
N ALA A 50 -10.89 -2.64 -8.76
CA ALA A 50 -12.20 -2.01 -8.72
C ALA A 50 -12.11 -0.52 -8.40
N GLY A 51 -11.24 -0.13 -7.46
CA GLY A 51 -10.94 1.28 -7.17
C GLY A 51 -10.32 2.00 -8.37
N LEU A 52 -9.31 1.38 -9.02
CA LEU A 52 -8.72 1.94 -10.23
C LEU A 52 -9.75 2.15 -11.34
N ASP A 53 -10.60 1.14 -11.59
CA ASP A 53 -11.63 1.22 -12.63
C ASP A 53 -12.61 2.39 -12.33
N ALA A 54 -12.97 2.63 -11.07
CA ALA A 54 -13.81 3.75 -10.67
C ALA A 54 -13.14 5.12 -10.90
N LEU A 55 -11.84 5.23 -10.63
CA LEU A 55 -11.08 6.45 -10.94
C LEU A 55 -10.95 6.67 -12.46
N VAL A 56 -10.73 5.61 -13.22
CA VAL A 56 -10.66 5.70 -14.69
C VAL A 56 -11.98 6.19 -15.28
N GLU A 57 -13.12 5.67 -14.79
CA GLU A 57 -14.44 6.15 -15.22
C GLU A 57 -14.63 7.64 -14.92
N GLN A 58 -14.21 8.11 -13.74
CA GLN A 58 -14.26 9.52 -13.40
C GLN A 58 -13.30 10.35 -14.25
N PHE A 59 -12.06 9.88 -14.47
CA PHE A 59 -11.06 10.54 -15.31
C PHE A 59 -11.56 10.74 -16.76
N GLU A 60 -12.10 9.69 -17.38
CA GLU A 60 -12.64 9.77 -18.75
C GLU A 60 -13.87 10.69 -18.85
N LYS A 61 -14.64 10.83 -17.79
CA LYS A 61 -15.76 11.76 -17.68
C LYS A 61 -15.29 13.22 -17.60
N ASP A 62 -14.26 13.49 -16.79
CA ASP A 62 -13.77 14.84 -16.55
C ASP A 62 -12.83 15.32 -17.67
N TYR A 63 -12.09 14.40 -18.28
CA TYR A 63 -11.10 14.66 -19.34
C TYR A 63 -11.33 13.80 -20.60
N PRO A 64 -12.45 14.01 -21.31
CA PRO A 64 -12.87 13.12 -22.44
C PRO A 64 -11.92 13.13 -23.64
N ASP A 65 -10.99 14.09 -23.71
CA ASP A 65 -9.97 14.17 -24.77
C ASP A 65 -8.68 13.43 -24.41
N LEU A 66 -8.55 12.94 -23.16
CA LEU A 66 -7.43 12.14 -22.69
C LEU A 66 -7.80 10.63 -22.66
N THR A 67 -6.81 9.79 -22.84
CA THR A 67 -6.96 8.33 -22.87
C THR A 67 -6.10 7.72 -21.76
N PHE A 68 -6.73 7.04 -20.79
CA PHE A 68 -6.01 6.30 -19.76
C PHE A 68 -5.24 5.12 -20.36
N VAL A 69 -3.95 5.02 -20.03
CA VAL A 69 -3.08 3.89 -20.38
C VAL A 69 -2.71 3.15 -19.09
N ASN A 70 -3.14 1.91 -18.99
CA ASN A 70 -2.94 1.08 -17.80
C ASN A 70 -1.50 0.57 -17.71
N GLY A 71 -0.71 1.10 -16.78
CA GLY A 71 0.63 0.67 -16.42
C GLY A 71 0.67 -0.27 -15.20
N SER A 72 -0.44 -0.91 -14.80
CA SER A 72 -0.50 -1.66 -13.55
C SER A 72 0.34 -2.93 -13.55
N VAL A 73 1.01 -3.20 -12.41
CA VAL A 73 1.84 -4.40 -12.16
C VAL A 73 1.41 -5.00 -10.82
N ALA A 74 0.85 -6.21 -10.85
CA ALA A 74 0.34 -6.89 -9.68
C ALA A 74 1.43 -7.43 -8.74
N GLY A 75 1.16 -7.47 -7.44
CA GLY A 75 1.84 -8.29 -6.45
C GLY A 75 2.60 -7.53 -5.35
N GLY A 76 2.56 -8.12 -4.14
CA GLY A 76 3.42 -7.83 -3.00
C GLY A 76 3.36 -6.39 -2.46
N ALA A 77 2.17 -5.82 -2.24
CA ALA A 77 2.02 -4.39 -1.86
C ALA A 77 2.84 -3.44 -2.76
N GLY A 78 2.91 -3.77 -4.05
CA GLY A 78 3.63 -2.97 -5.03
C GLY A 78 5.13 -3.27 -5.15
N SER A 79 5.72 -4.24 -4.45
CA SER A 79 7.17 -4.50 -4.53
C SER A 79 7.64 -4.77 -5.96
N ALA A 80 6.94 -5.61 -6.71
CA ALA A 80 7.27 -5.89 -8.12
C ALA A 80 7.11 -4.64 -9.01
N ALA A 81 6.07 -3.81 -8.74
CA ALA A 81 5.87 -2.55 -9.44
C ALA A 81 6.99 -1.56 -9.12
N LYS A 82 7.38 -1.43 -7.86
CA LYS A 82 8.46 -0.53 -7.41
C LYS A 82 9.80 -0.90 -8.05
N ASP A 83 10.15 -2.19 -8.12
CA ASP A 83 11.38 -2.66 -8.80
C ASP A 83 11.37 -2.31 -10.29
N MET A 84 10.24 -2.50 -10.98
CA MET A 84 10.08 -2.14 -12.39
C MET A 84 10.17 -0.63 -12.58
N LEU A 85 9.47 0.15 -11.73
CA LEU A 85 9.49 1.62 -11.76
C LEU A 85 10.91 2.15 -11.60
N GLN A 86 11.65 1.66 -10.59
CA GLN A 86 13.02 2.07 -10.36
C GLN A 86 13.91 1.82 -11.59
N SER A 87 13.73 0.66 -12.25
CA SER A 87 14.45 0.34 -13.48
C SER A 87 14.11 1.31 -14.62
N ARG A 88 12.84 1.68 -14.77
CA ARG A 88 12.38 2.66 -15.77
C ARG A 88 12.93 4.06 -15.50
N LEU A 89 12.85 4.54 -14.24
CA LEU A 89 13.38 5.85 -13.86
C LEU A 89 14.90 5.96 -14.08
N GLN A 90 15.65 4.90 -13.74
CA GLN A 90 17.09 4.83 -14.02
C GLN A 90 17.43 4.82 -15.53
N ALA A 91 16.56 4.27 -16.35
CA ALA A 91 16.72 4.28 -17.82
C ALA A 91 16.33 5.62 -18.46
N GLY A 92 15.74 6.55 -17.70
CA GLY A 92 15.20 7.81 -18.23
C GLY A 92 13.89 7.61 -19.04
N ASP A 93 13.11 6.60 -18.71
CA ASP A 93 11.82 6.22 -19.29
C ASP A 93 10.71 6.23 -18.22
N PRO A 94 10.41 7.39 -17.61
CA PRO A 94 9.37 7.48 -16.60
C PRO A 94 7.97 7.27 -17.21
N PRO A 95 6.96 6.80 -16.44
CA PRO A 95 5.56 6.93 -16.82
C PRO A 95 5.12 8.41 -16.71
N ASP A 96 3.88 8.72 -17.11
CA ASP A 96 3.34 10.07 -16.90
C ASP A 96 3.09 10.36 -15.42
N THR A 97 2.56 9.39 -14.70
CA THR A 97 2.39 9.44 -13.25
C THR A 97 2.56 8.04 -12.64
N PHE A 98 2.97 7.97 -11.38
CA PHE A 98 3.08 6.69 -10.68
C PHE A 98 2.60 6.76 -9.24
N GLN A 99 2.06 5.64 -8.77
CA GLN A 99 1.64 5.45 -7.40
C GLN A 99 2.83 5.27 -6.46
N ALA A 100 2.75 5.91 -5.30
CA ALA A 100 3.61 5.70 -4.14
C ALA A 100 2.80 5.94 -2.86
N HIS A 101 3.22 5.39 -1.72
CA HIS A 101 2.60 5.77 -0.47
C HIS A 101 3.11 7.14 -0.01
N ALA A 102 2.21 7.90 0.60
CA ALA A 102 2.55 9.18 1.20
C ALA A 102 3.47 8.97 2.43
N GLY A 103 4.49 9.80 2.55
CA GLY A 103 5.46 9.73 3.64
C GLY A 103 6.88 9.40 3.18
N LEU A 104 7.63 8.68 4.02
CA LEU A 104 9.07 8.46 3.80
C LEU A 104 9.40 7.55 2.60
N GLU A 105 8.44 6.84 2.04
CA GLU A 105 8.63 6.12 0.77
C GLU A 105 9.09 7.04 -0.37
N LEU A 106 8.66 8.31 -0.35
CA LEU A 106 9.01 9.29 -1.39
C LEU A 106 10.44 9.82 -1.25
N ALA A 107 11.08 9.69 -0.08
CA ALA A 107 12.37 10.29 0.21
C ALA A 107 13.46 9.89 -0.81
N ASP A 108 13.57 8.60 -1.13
CA ASP A 108 14.59 8.11 -2.08
C ASP A 108 14.39 8.69 -3.49
N TYR A 109 13.15 8.88 -3.95
CA TYR A 109 12.84 9.48 -5.25
C TYR A 109 13.11 10.99 -5.26
N ILE A 110 12.84 11.67 -4.15
CA ILE A 110 13.09 13.11 -3.98
C ILE A 110 14.61 13.37 -3.98
N ASP A 111 15.38 12.60 -3.20
CA ASP A 111 16.84 12.72 -3.10
C ASP A 111 17.52 12.42 -4.44
N ALA A 112 16.96 11.49 -5.22
CA ALA A 112 17.42 11.20 -6.58
C ALA A 112 17.01 12.26 -7.61
N GLY A 113 16.21 13.26 -7.24
CA GLY A 113 15.71 14.31 -8.16
C GLY A 113 14.78 13.76 -9.23
N GLN A 114 13.98 12.75 -8.91
CA GLN A 114 13.11 12.06 -9.85
C GLN A 114 11.66 12.55 -9.82
N LEU A 115 11.30 13.41 -8.85
CA LEU A 115 9.95 13.95 -8.68
C LEU A 115 9.93 15.47 -8.91
N GLU A 116 8.89 15.93 -9.55
CA GLU A 116 8.56 17.35 -9.65
C GLU A 116 7.83 17.83 -8.38
N ASP A 117 8.06 19.08 -8.03
CA ASP A 117 7.30 19.79 -7.00
C ASP A 117 5.87 20.04 -7.50
N VAL A 118 4.88 19.54 -6.77
CA VAL A 118 3.45 19.71 -7.11
C VAL A 118 2.72 20.67 -6.16
N SER A 119 3.44 21.46 -5.38
CA SER A 119 2.85 22.42 -4.42
C SER A 119 1.85 23.38 -5.08
N ASP A 120 2.13 23.82 -6.32
CA ASP A 120 1.24 24.68 -7.08
C ASP A 120 -0.16 24.05 -7.32
N LEU A 121 -0.24 22.70 -7.43
CA LEU A 121 -1.51 21.99 -7.61
C LEU A 121 -2.35 22.01 -6.34
N TYR A 122 -1.72 22.09 -5.17
CA TYR A 122 -2.45 22.23 -3.90
C TYR A 122 -3.21 23.54 -3.81
N ASP A 123 -2.62 24.61 -4.32
CA ASP A 123 -3.30 25.90 -4.43
C ASP A 123 -4.36 25.88 -5.54
N GLU A 124 -4.05 25.29 -6.70
CA GLU A 124 -4.95 25.24 -7.87
C GLU A 124 -6.21 24.42 -7.59
N TYR A 125 -6.08 23.24 -6.92
CA TYR A 125 -7.19 22.34 -6.64
C TYR A 125 -7.79 22.54 -5.24
N GLY A 126 -7.26 23.50 -4.45
CA GLY A 126 -7.73 23.80 -3.09
C GLY A 126 -7.47 22.66 -2.09
N LEU A 127 -6.39 21.90 -2.27
CA LEU A 127 -6.10 20.68 -1.49
C LEU A 127 -5.61 21.01 -0.07
N THR A 128 -4.91 22.11 0.12
CA THR A 128 -4.43 22.55 1.45
C THR A 128 -5.59 22.77 2.45
N GLU A 129 -6.76 23.16 1.95
CA GLU A 129 -7.96 23.36 2.78
C GLU A 129 -8.82 22.10 2.88
N ALA A 130 -8.72 21.22 1.86
CA ALA A 130 -9.53 20.01 1.75
C ALA A 130 -8.95 18.82 2.51
N PHE A 131 -7.63 18.75 2.62
CA PHE A 131 -6.94 17.67 3.35
C PHE A 131 -6.69 18.05 4.81
N PRO A 132 -6.63 17.07 5.74
CA PRO A 132 -6.17 17.30 7.11
C PRO A 132 -4.77 17.94 7.14
N SER A 133 -4.55 18.87 8.06
CA SER A 133 -3.27 19.61 8.14
C SER A 133 -2.06 18.70 8.43
N ASP A 134 -2.24 17.67 9.21
CA ASP A 134 -1.23 16.66 9.55
C ASP A 134 -0.87 15.78 8.33
N LEU A 135 -1.84 15.48 7.47
CA LEU A 135 -1.57 14.82 6.18
C LEU A 135 -0.74 15.72 5.27
N VAL A 136 -1.10 17.00 5.14
CA VAL A 136 -0.34 17.96 4.32
C VAL A 136 1.08 18.13 4.87
N GLU A 137 1.25 18.17 6.21
CA GLU A 137 2.57 18.23 6.85
C GLU A 137 3.41 16.97 6.52
N LEU A 138 2.83 15.78 6.58
CA LEU A 138 3.49 14.51 6.22
C LEU A 138 3.96 14.48 4.76
N LEU A 139 3.22 15.12 3.85
CA LEU A 139 3.53 15.19 2.42
C LEU A 139 4.56 16.27 2.09
N THR A 140 4.85 17.18 3.04
CA THR A 140 5.72 18.32 2.82
C THR A 140 7.15 18.00 3.25
N LEU A 141 8.10 18.09 2.32
CA LEU A 141 9.54 17.95 2.56
C LEU A 141 10.25 19.21 2.04
N ASP A 142 11.05 19.87 2.89
CA ASP A 142 11.78 21.09 2.55
C ASP A 142 10.88 22.19 1.92
N ASP A 143 9.71 22.42 2.54
CA ASP A 143 8.68 23.38 2.09
C ASP A 143 8.07 23.05 0.70
N LYS A 144 8.14 21.81 0.24
CA LYS A 144 7.61 21.34 -1.05
C LYS A 144 6.76 20.08 -0.88
N ILE A 145 5.82 19.89 -1.80
CA ILE A 145 4.96 18.72 -1.86
C ILE A 145 5.24 17.96 -3.16
N TYR A 146 5.35 16.63 -3.08
CA TYR A 146 5.78 15.79 -4.21
C TYR A 146 4.75 14.73 -4.63
N SER A 147 3.62 14.64 -3.94
CA SER A 147 2.55 13.71 -4.31
C SER A 147 1.16 14.24 -3.92
N VAL A 148 0.14 13.65 -4.53
CA VAL A 148 -1.27 13.96 -4.26
C VAL A 148 -1.96 12.68 -3.79
N PRO A 149 -2.53 12.64 -2.55
CA PRO A 149 -3.24 11.48 -2.02
C PRO A 149 -4.57 11.24 -2.74
N SER A 150 -4.85 9.96 -2.99
CA SER A 150 -6.15 9.50 -3.48
C SER A 150 -7.09 9.06 -2.36
N ASN A 151 -6.55 8.58 -1.23
CA ASN A 151 -7.29 8.00 -0.12
C ASN A 151 -6.41 7.83 1.11
N ILE A 152 -7.04 7.42 2.21
CA ILE A 152 -6.37 6.97 3.43
C ILE A 152 -6.82 5.53 3.72
N HIS A 153 -5.90 4.72 4.25
CA HIS A 153 -6.14 3.37 4.72
C HIS A 153 -5.74 3.20 6.18
N ARG A 154 -6.42 2.29 6.88
CA ARG A 154 -6.03 1.76 8.17
C ARG A 154 -5.36 0.41 8.02
N SER A 155 -4.11 0.23 8.50
CA SER A 155 -3.33 -1.00 8.33
C SER A 155 -3.55 -2.04 9.44
N ASN A 156 -3.92 -1.63 10.65
CA ASN A 156 -3.95 -2.46 11.87
C ASN A 156 -5.32 -3.05 12.19
N VAL A 157 -6.05 -3.54 11.17
CA VAL A 157 -7.38 -4.13 11.36
C VAL A 157 -7.29 -5.65 11.50
N VAL A 158 -7.95 -6.19 12.53
CA VAL A 158 -8.23 -7.62 12.66
C VAL A 158 -9.57 -7.90 12.04
N TRP A 159 -9.62 -8.78 11.07
CA TRP A 159 -10.82 -9.29 10.43
C TRP A 159 -11.19 -10.66 10.99
N THR A 160 -12.48 -10.96 11.15
CA THR A 160 -12.95 -12.19 11.78
C THR A 160 -14.02 -12.86 10.94
N ASN A 161 -14.06 -14.21 10.99
CA ASN A 161 -15.19 -15.00 10.50
C ASN A 161 -16.10 -15.34 11.70
N VAL A 162 -17.30 -14.75 11.74
CA VAL A 162 -18.23 -14.86 12.86
C VAL A 162 -18.64 -16.31 13.12
N GLU A 163 -18.95 -17.10 12.08
CA GLU A 163 -19.36 -18.48 12.23
C GLU A 163 -18.26 -19.35 12.89
N LEU A 164 -17.01 -19.16 12.49
CA LEU A 164 -15.87 -19.90 13.04
C LEU A 164 -15.58 -19.51 14.48
N LEU A 165 -15.74 -18.22 14.86
CA LEU A 165 -15.60 -17.78 16.24
C LEU A 165 -16.67 -18.41 17.13
N GLU A 166 -17.94 -18.37 16.72
CA GLU A 166 -19.03 -18.99 17.46
C GLU A 166 -18.82 -20.51 17.62
N ALA A 167 -18.38 -21.20 16.54
CA ALA A 167 -18.07 -22.63 16.58
C ALA A 167 -16.92 -22.95 17.55
N ALA A 168 -15.93 -22.07 17.68
CA ALA A 168 -14.85 -22.16 18.66
C ALA A 168 -15.28 -21.74 20.07
N GLY A 169 -16.52 -21.22 20.26
CA GLY A 169 -17.03 -20.71 21.52
C GLY A 169 -16.39 -19.38 21.92
N ILE A 170 -15.98 -18.57 20.96
CA ILE A 170 -15.51 -17.19 21.10
C ILE A 170 -16.71 -16.28 20.80
N ASP A 171 -16.91 -15.25 21.62
CA ASP A 171 -17.94 -14.23 21.35
C ASP A 171 -17.45 -13.30 20.25
N PRO A 172 -18.07 -13.29 19.05
CA PRO A 172 -17.60 -12.49 17.94
C PRO A 172 -17.79 -10.98 18.15
N SER A 173 -18.58 -10.57 19.15
CA SER A 173 -18.76 -9.16 19.51
C SER A 173 -17.76 -8.67 20.55
N ALA A 174 -16.98 -9.57 21.17
CA ALA A 174 -15.97 -9.22 22.15
C ALA A 174 -14.65 -8.82 21.47
N VAL A 175 -14.18 -7.63 21.78
CA VAL A 175 -12.86 -7.17 21.34
C VAL A 175 -11.82 -7.59 22.38
N PRO A 176 -10.73 -8.31 22.01
CA PRO A 176 -9.65 -8.63 22.94
C PRO A 176 -9.05 -7.37 23.55
N SER A 177 -8.75 -7.41 24.87
CA SER A 177 -8.26 -6.25 25.61
C SER A 177 -6.81 -5.87 25.30
N ASP A 178 -6.06 -6.83 24.81
CA ASP A 178 -4.61 -6.74 24.53
C ASP A 178 -4.17 -7.88 23.61
N VAL A 179 -2.90 -7.89 23.23
CA VAL A 179 -2.33 -8.90 22.31
C VAL A 179 -2.32 -10.31 22.94
N ASP A 180 -2.10 -10.45 24.24
CA ASP A 180 -2.18 -11.75 24.94
C ASP A 180 -3.59 -12.36 24.83
N ALA A 181 -4.64 -11.55 25.02
CA ALA A 181 -6.03 -11.98 24.88
C ALA A 181 -6.36 -12.36 23.42
N PHE A 182 -5.83 -11.59 22.45
CA PHE A 182 -5.97 -11.91 21.03
C PHE A 182 -5.29 -13.24 20.67
N ILE A 183 -4.05 -13.47 21.13
CA ILE A 183 -3.33 -14.75 20.95
C ILE A 183 -4.14 -15.91 21.52
N ALA A 184 -4.74 -15.74 22.70
CA ALA A 184 -5.56 -16.78 23.32
C ALA A 184 -6.80 -17.12 22.48
N ASP A 185 -7.46 -16.13 21.86
CA ASP A 185 -8.58 -16.35 20.96
C ASP A 185 -8.16 -17.01 19.65
N VAL A 186 -7.05 -16.59 19.05
CA VAL A 186 -6.47 -17.22 17.84
C VAL A 186 -6.11 -18.69 18.12
N GLN A 187 -5.48 -18.98 19.28
CA GLN A 187 -5.17 -20.36 19.69
C GLN A 187 -6.43 -21.19 19.87
N LYS A 188 -7.47 -20.63 20.50
CA LYS A 188 -8.75 -21.30 20.71
C LYS A 188 -9.46 -21.62 19.38
N ALA A 189 -9.38 -20.71 18.41
CA ALA A 189 -9.87 -20.96 17.06
C ALA A 189 -9.07 -22.08 16.37
N ALA A 190 -7.73 -22.08 16.48
CA ALA A 190 -6.87 -23.14 15.94
C ALA A 190 -7.18 -24.52 16.59
N ASP A 191 -7.42 -24.57 17.89
CA ASP A 191 -7.79 -25.79 18.63
C ASP A 191 -9.14 -26.36 18.16
N SER A 192 -10.02 -25.56 17.53
CA SER A 192 -11.26 -26.04 16.92
C SER A 192 -11.06 -26.77 15.58
N GLY A 193 -9.84 -26.72 15.02
CA GLY A 193 -9.45 -27.44 13.82
C GLY A 193 -9.42 -26.62 12.52
N VAL A 194 -9.50 -25.29 12.63
CA VAL A 194 -9.33 -24.34 11.51
C VAL A 194 -7.98 -23.63 11.61
N THR A 195 -7.58 -22.89 10.59
CA THR A 195 -6.44 -21.96 10.70
C THR A 195 -6.81 -20.84 11.68
N GLY A 196 -5.99 -20.62 12.71
CA GLY A 196 -6.25 -19.57 13.70
C GLY A 196 -6.15 -18.19 13.05
N LEU A 197 -5.06 -17.90 12.37
CA LEU A 197 -4.75 -16.65 11.70
C LEU A 197 -4.30 -16.90 10.27
N SER A 198 -4.98 -16.39 9.25
CA SER A 198 -4.51 -16.44 7.86
C SER A 198 -3.62 -15.24 7.55
N ILE A 199 -2.54 -15.52 6.82
CA ILE A 199 -1.54 -14.53 6.42
C ILE A 199 -0.90 -14.94 5.09
N GLY A 200 -0.29 -14.01 4.36
CA GLY A 200 0.39 -14.25 3.10
C GLY A 200 1.91 -14.02 3.17
N THR A 201 2.47 -13.60 2.05
CA THR A 201 3.91 -13.32 1.84
C THR A 201 4.49 -12.31 2.85
N THR A 202 5.80 -12.13 2.82
CA THR A 202 6.59 -11.37 3.82
C THR A 202 6.01 -10.01 4.17
N TRP A 203 5.49 -9.24 3.20
CA TRP A 203 4.94 -7.91 3.50
C TRP A 203 3.73 -7.97 4.45
N THR A 204 2.87 -9.01 4.32
CA THR A 204 1.74 -9.20 5.23
C THR A 204 2.21 -9.61 6.63
N GLN A 205 3.37 -10.31 6.71
CA GLN A 205 4.00 -10.67 7.97
C GLN A 205 4.63 -9.44 8.66
N VAL A 206 5.20 -8.50 7.87
CA VAL A 206 5.63 -7.19 8.39
C VAL A 206 4.43 -6.35 8.85
N ASN A 207 3.29 -6.41 8.13
CA ASN A 207 2.05 -5.76 8.56
C ASN A 207 1.52 -6.33 9.90
N LEU A 208 1.63 -7.64 10.11
CA LEU A 208 1.31 -8.24 11.41
C LEU A 208 2.26 -7.75 12.51
N LEU A 209 3.58 -7.71 12.23
CA LEU A 209 4.58 -7.20 13.16
C LEU A 209 4.27 -5.75 13.57
N GLU A 210 4.00 -4.87 12.60
CA GLU A 210 3.70 -3.46 12.89
C GLU A 210 2.44 -3.31 13.75
N ALA A 211 1.39 -4.08 13.46
CA ALA A 211 0.16 -4.04 14.24
C ALA A 211 0.40 -4.47 15.71
N ILE A 212 1.24 -5.48 15.93
CA ILE A 212 1.65 -5.92 17.27
C ILE A 212 2.50 -4.85 17.95
N LEU A 213 3.48 -4.26 17.25
CA LEU A 213 4.31 -3.19 17.80
C LEU A 213 3.47 -1.97 18.21
N MET A 214 2.50 -1.55 17.39
CA MET A 214 1.55 -0.48 17.74
C MET A 214 0.76 -0.85 19.01
N ALA A 215 0.25 -2.09 19.08
CA ALA A 215 -0.58 -2.52 20.20
C ALA A 215 0.19 -2.64 21.51
N ASP A 216 1.42 -3.18 21.48
CA ASP A 216 2.21 -3.44 22.69
C ASP A 216 2.94 -2.19 23.20
N LEU A 217 3.40 -1.32 22.30
CA LEU A 217 4.18 -0.14 22.64
C LEU A 217 3.34 1.12 22.85
N GLY A 218 2.18 1.20 22.18
CA GLY A 218 1.44 2.46 22.04
C GLY A 218 2.03 3.37 20.95
N SER A 219 1.28 4.41 20.57
CA SER A 219 1.62 5.28 19.45
C SER A 219 2.95 6.01 19.62
N GLU A 220 3.21 6.61 20.79
CA GLU A 220 4.42 7.39 21.06
C GLU A 220 5.68 6.51 20.92
N ALA A 221 5.71 5.34 21.59
CA ALA A 221 6.88 4.48 21.55
C ALA A 221 7.04 3.76 20.20
N TYR A 222 5.95 3.39 19.52
CA TYR A 222 6.02 2.88 18.16
C TYR A 222 6.62 3.92 17.20
N ASN A 223 6.14 5.15 17.21
CA ASN A 223 6.68 6.22 16.36
C ASN A 223 8.15 6.52 16.71
N GLY A 224 8.52 6.42 17.99
CA GLY A 224 9.90 6.57 18.49
C GLY A 224 10.89 5.51 17.98
N LEU A 225 10.42 4.35 17.50
CA LEU A 225 11.26 3.33 16.87
C LEU A 225 11.95 3.86 15.59
N TRP A 226 11.23 4.70 14.84
CA TRP A 226 11.69 5.22 13.55
C TRP A 226 12.55 6.47 13.67
N THR A 227 12.46 7.17 14.81
CA THR A 227 13.25 8.37 15.11
C THR A 227 14.48 8.06 16.01
N GLY A 228 14.61 6.83 16.52
CA GLY A 228 15.65 6.41 17.44
C GLY A 228 15.39 6.82 18.89
N GLU A 229 14.19 7.30 19.22
CA GLU A 229 13.79 7.67 20.59
C GLU A 229 13.40 6.43 21.41
N THR A 230 12.95 5.36 20.75
CA THR A 230 12.62 4.07 21.36
C THR A 230 13.72 3.05 21.06
N ASP A 231 14.20 2.38 22.12
CA ASP A 231 15.25 1.36 22.02
C ASP A 231 14.69 0.03 21.50
N TRP A 232 15.13 -0.41 20.33
CA TRP A 232 14.79 -1.71 19.76
C TRP A 232 15.20 -2.91 20.63
N ASN A 233 16.17 -2.75 21.55
CA ASN A 233 16.55 -3.77 22.53
C ASN A 233 15.73 -3.68 23.83
N GLY A 234 14.74 -2.78 23.89
CA GLY A 234 13.86 -2.58 25.04
C GLY A 234 13.01 -3.80 25.37
N ALA A 235 12.61 -3.92 26.65
CA ALA A 235 11.79 -5.05 27.12
C ALA A 235 10.41 -5.11 26.45
N GLU A 236 9.83 -3.96 26.09
CA GLU A 236 8.54 -3.86 25.42
C GLU A 236 8.63 -4.42 24.00
N VAL A 237 9.70 -4.08 23.25
CA VAL A 237 9.96 -4.68 21.92
C VAL A 237 10.22 -6.18 22.04
N THR A 238 10.92 -6.64 23.11
CA THR A 238 11.10 -8.09 23.38
C THR A 238 9.75 -8.78 23.55
N THR A 239 8.80 -8.15 24.24
CA THR A 239 7.44 -8.68 24.40
C THR A 239 6.73 -8.75 23.04
N ALA A 240 6.76 -7.68 22.25
CA ALA A 240 6.13 -7.62 20.94
C ALA A 240 6.69 -8.68 19.96
N VAL A 241 8.01 -8.88 19.93
CA VAL A 241 8.65 -9.95 19.14
C VAL A 241 8.20 -11.34 19.63
N GLY A 242 8.04 -11.54 20.94
CA GLY A 242 7.49 -12.78 21.51
C GLY A 242 6.02 -13.02 21.14
N HIS A 243 5.19 -11.99 21.06
CA HIS A 243 3.82 -12.08 20.56
C HIS A 243 3.77 -12.39 19.07
N PHE A 244 4.64 -11.77 18.29
CA PHE A 244 4.79 -12.05 16.88
C PHE A 244 5.17 -13.52 16.63
N GLU A 245 6.15 -14.07 17.39
CA GLU A 245 6.52 -15.49 17.33
C GLU A 245 5.32 -16.41 17.59
N GLN A 246 4.54 -16.12 18.64
CA GLN A 246 3.36 -16.91 18.99
C GLN A 246 2.29 -16.87 17.87
N LEU A 247 1.98 -15.68 17.34
CA LEU A 247 0.99 -15.55 16.27
C LEU A 247 1.44 -16.20 14.97
N ILE A 248 2.71 -16.05 14.58
CA ILE A 248 3.27 -16.72 13.39
C ILE A 248 3.16 -18.25 13.50
N ALA A 249 3.31 -18.83 14.70
CA ALA A 249 3.13 -20.26 14.91
C ALA A 249 1.68 -20.75 14.71
N LEU A 250 0.70 -19.85 14.76
CA LEU A 250 -0.73 -20.12 14.58
C LEU A 250 -1.25 -19.80 13.18
N THR A 251 -0.36 -19.39 12.27
CA THR A 251 -0.73 -19.08 10.88
C THR A 251 -0.76 -20.32 9.98
N ASN A 252 -1.34 -20.16 8.79
CA ASN A 252 -1.26 -21.15 7.71
C ASN A 252 0.20 -21.41 7.30
N THR A 253 0.54 -22.67 6.99
CA THR A 253 1.92 -23.10 6.72
C THR A 253 2.40 -22.78 5.31
N ASP A 254 1.50 -22.48 4.39
CA ASP A 254 1.75 -22.16 2.99
C ASP A 254 1.80 -20.63 2.70
N ARG A 255 1.84 -19.82 3.76
CA ARG A 255 1.76 -18.34 3.73
C ARG A 255 2.74 -17.68 2.75
N ASP A 256 3.95 -18.23 2.61
CA ASP A 256 4.99 -17.62 1.77
C ASP A 256 4.68 -17.72 0.26
N GLY A 257 3.66 -18.50 -0.11
CA GLY A 257 3.18 -18.66 -1.49
C GLY A 257 1.83 -17.98 -1.77
N LEU A 258 1.25 -17.29 -0.79
CA LEU A 258 -0.08 -16.67 -0.87
C LEU A 258 0.03 -15.14 -0.86
N ASP A 259 -0.82 -14.46 -1.62
CA ASP A 259 -0.99 -13.01 -1.45
C ASP A 259 -2.06 -12.72 -0.38
N TRP A 260 -2.22 -11.45 0.00
CA TRP A 260 -3.21 -11.01 0.97
C TRP A 260 -4.65 -11.39 0.58
N THR A 261 -4.95 -11.37 -0.72
CA THR A 261 -6.25 -11.79 -1.25
C THR A 261 -6.53 -13.26 -1.00
N ASP A 262 -5.51 -14.13 -1.14
CA ASP A 262 -5.64 -15.56 -0.84
C ASP A 262 -5.87 -15.78 0.65
N ALA A 263 -5.15 -15.05 1.52
CA ALA A 263 -5.33 -15.10 2.97
C ALA A 263 -6.74 -14.63 3.40
N THR A 264 -7.27 -13.57 2.78
CA THR A 264 -8.65 -13.10 3.00
C THR A 264 -9.66 -14.14 2.48
N GLN A 265 -9.38 -14.76 1.33
CA GLN A 265 -10.24 -15.80 0.77
C GLN A 265 -10.36 -17.02 1.70
N MET A 266 -9.30 -17.37 2.47
CA MET A 266 -9.38 -18.44 3.47
C MET A 266 -10.44 -18.16 4.55
N GLN A 267 -10.65 -16.90 4.93
CA GLN A 267 -11.73 -16.54 5.85
C GLN A 267 -13.10 -16.69 5.18
N ILE A 268 -13.25 -16.22 3.95
CA ILE A 268 -14.48 -16.32 3.16
C ILE A 268 -14.86 -17.79 2.91
N ASP A 269 -13.88 -18.65 2.68
CA ASP A 269 -14.06 -20.10 2.49
C ASP A 269 -14.32 -20.86 3.82
N GLY A 270 -14.31 -20.19 4.97
CA GLY A 270 -14.52 -20.80 6.27
C GLY A 270 -13.38 -21.71 6.75
N THR A 271 -12.14 -21.44 6.29
CA THR A 271 -10.94 -22.22 6.66
C THR A 271 -10.01 -21.49 7.62
N ALA A 272 -10.17 -20.17 7.80
CA ALA A 272 -9.41 -19.34 8.74
C ALA A 272 -10.34 -18.45 9.56
N ALA A 273 -10.08 -18.33 10.88
CA ALA A 273 -10.90 -17.57 11.80
C ALA A 273 -10.59 -16.08 11.80
N TYR A 274 -9.30 -15.74 11.74
CA TYR A 274 -8.79 -14.36 11.81
C TYR A 274 -7.84 -14.06 10.66
N SER A 275 -7.72 -12.76 10.30
CA SER A 275 -6.57 -12.19 9.60
C SER A 275 -6.27 -10.79 10.16
N VAL A 276 -5.00 -10.35 10.07
CA VAL A 276 -4.60 -8.97 10.32
C VAL A 276 -4.20 -8.37 8.98
N MET A 277 -4.97 -7.39 8.52
CA MET A 277 -4.81 -6.82 7.18
C MET A 277 -5.42 -5.42 7.15
N GLY A 278 -4.91 -4.57 6.29
CA GLY A 278 -5.48 -3.25 6.09
C GLY A 278 -6.92 -3.27 5.59
N ASP A 279 -7.57 -2.14 5.69
CA ASP A 279 -9.01 -2.00 5.46
C ASP A 279 -9.46 -2.24 4.01
N TRP A 280 -8.54 -2.27 3.04
CA TRP A 280 -8.85 -2.75 1.69
C TRP A 280 -9.42 -4.18 1.65
N ALA A 281 -9.21 -4.98 2.70
CA ALA A 281 -9.79 -6.32 2.78
C ALA A 281 -11.32 -6.30 2.88
N VAL A 282 -11.93 -5.22 3.40
CA VAL A 282 -13.40 -5.12 3.56
C VAL A 282 -14.15 -5.33 2.24
N ALA A 283 -13.58 -4.81 1.14
CA ALA A 283 -14.21 -4.95 -0.17
C ALA A 283 -14.28 -6.42 -0.64
N SER A 284 -13.37 -7.30 -0.20
CA SER A 284 -13.45 -8.73 -0.51
C SER A 284 -14.64 -9.39 0.19
N PHE A 285 -14.91 -9.04 1.45
CA PHE A 285 -16.10 -9.51 2.18
C PHE A 285 -17.38 -8.98 1.55
N GLN A 286 -17.41 -7.70 1.15
CA GLN A 286 -18.56 -7.09 0.48
C GLN A 286 -18.82 -7.74 -0.89
N GLN A 287 -17.78 -8.06 -1.68
CA GLN A 287 -17.92 -8.78 -2.95
C GLN A 287 -18.43 -10.22 -2.77
N ALA A 288 -18.14 -10.84 -1.62
CA ALA A 288 -18.71 -12.14 -1.22
C ALA A 288 -20.13 -12.03 -0.68
N GLU A 289 -20.73 -10.83 -0.70
CA GLU A 289 -22.08 -10.54 -0.14
C GLU A 289 -22.17 -10.82 1.36
N TRP A 290 -21.03 -10.71 2.11
CA TRP A 290 -20.99 -10.87 3.55
C TRP A 290 -21.46 -9.60 4.26
N GLU A 291 -22.22 -9.77 5.33
CA GLU A 291 -22.80 -8.70 6.15
C GLU A 291 -21.97 -8.49 7.44
N ASP A 292 -21.64 -7.23 7.74
CA ASP A 292 -20.98 -6.82 8.98
C ASP A 292 -21.76 -7.24 10.22
N GLY A 293 -21.06 -7.78 11.21
CA GLY A 293 -21.62 -8.28 12.47
C GLY A 293 -22.40 -9.58 12.35
N LYS A 294 -22.55 -10.14 11.14
CA LYS A 294 -23.27 -11.40 10.89
C LYS A 294 -22.34 -12.46 10.29
N ASP A 295 -21.66 -12.15 9.21
CA ASP A 295 -20.78 -13.08 8.51
C ASP A 295 -19.31 -12.77 8.84
N PHE A 296 -18.94 -11.49 8.93
CA PHE A 296 -17.64 -11.02 9.37
C PHE A 296 -17.75 -9.96 10.47
N GLY A 297 -16.67 -9.79 11.21
CA GLY A 297 -16.48 -8.70 12.17
C GLY A 297 -15.09 -8.10 12.02
N TYR A 298 -14.86 -6.99 12.71
CA TYR A 298 -13.57 -6.32 12.69
C TYR A 298 -13.32 -5.54 13.98
N PHE A 299 -12.05 -5.37 14.31
CA PHE A 299 -11.59 -4.47 15.37
C PHE A 299 -10.14 -4.07 15.10
N PRO A 300 -9.67 -2.89 15.57
CA PRO A 300 -8.26 -2.57 15.54
C PRO A 300 -7.49 -3.43 16.53
N LEU A 301 -6.33 -3.98 16.16
CA LEU A 301 -5.44 -4.58 17.15
C LEU A 301 -4.88 -3.48 18.05
N THR A 302 -5.15 -3.58 19.35
CA THR A 302 -4.81 -2.54 20.33
C THR A 302 -4.38 -3.14 21.67
N GLY A 303 -3.52 -2.43 22.40
CA GLY A 303 -3.12 -2.71 23.79
C GLY A 303 -3.80 -1.76 24.79
N GLY A 304 -4.90 -1.12 24.42
CA GLY A 304 -5.68 -0.20 25.25
C GLY A 304 -5.65 1.27 24.81
N GLU A 305 -4.71 1.67 23.95
CA GLU A 305 -4.72 2.94 23.25
C GLU A 305 -5.42 2.79 21.91
N ALA A 306 -6.26 3.74 21.53
CA ALA A 306 -6.87 3.77 20.21
C ALA A 306 -5.84 4.33 19.20
N ILE A 307 -5.37 3.47 18.29
CA ILE A 307 -4.35 3.82 17.30
C ILE A 307 -4.87 3.53 15.90
N PHE A 308 -4.73 4.51 15.02
CA PHE A 308 -4.96 4.36 13.60
C PHE A 308 -3.62 4.13 12.88
N GLY A 309 -3.38 2.89 12.45
CA GLY A 309 -2.23 2.55 11.62
C GLY A 309 -2.38 3.15 10.23
N PHE A 310 -1.70 4.25 9.98
CA PHE A 310 -1.93 5.14 8.85
C PHE A 310 -1.09 4.79 7.63
N LEU A 311 -1.72 4.77 6.47
CA LEU A 311 -1.08 4.96 5.17
C LEU A 311 -2.03 5.70 4.23
N ALA A 312 -1.49 6.36 3.22
CA ALA A 312 -2.24 6.96 2.15
C ALA A 312 -1.63 6.56 0.81
N ASP A 313 -2.44 6.10 -0.12
CA ASP A 313 -2.00 5.98 -1.50
C ASP A 313 -1.95 7.36 -2.13
N SER A 314 -0.89 7.65 -2.85
CA SER A 314 -0.70 8.92 -3.54
C SER A 314 -0.13 8.69 -4.94
N PHE A 315 -0.23 9.71 -5.77
CA PHE A 315 0.40 9.72 -7.09
C PHE A 315 1.31 10.92 -7.23
N THR A 316 2.34 10.74 -8.02
CA THR A 316 3.44 11.69 -8.22
C THR A 316 3.46 12.23 -9.63
N LEU A 317 4.22 13.30 -9.85
CA LEU A 317 4.63 13.78 -11.17
C LEU A 317 6.14 13.52 -11.33
N PRO A 318 6.56 12.52 -12.12
CA PRO A 318 8.00 12.27 -12.31
C PRO A 318 8.66 13.32 -13.21
N VAL A 319 9.93 13.60 -12.92
CA VAL A 319 10.76 14.44 -13.78
C VAL A 319 10.89 13.78 -15.14
N GLY A 320 10.57 14.54 -16.20
CA GLY A 320 10.64 14.05 -17.57
C GLY A 320 9.42 13.20 -18.01
N ALA A 321 8.29 13.27 -17.29
CA ALA A 321 7.03 12.67 -17.71
C ALA A 321 6.71 13.01 -19.18
N PRO A 322 6.35 12.01 -20.02
CA PRO A 322 6.06 12.24 -21.45
C PRO A 322 4.87 13.18 -21.67
N ASN A 323 3.85 13.10 -20.81
CA ASN A 323 2.64 13.94 -20.85
C ASN A 323 2.36 14.56 -19.47
N PRO A 324 3.11 15.59 -19.04
CA PRO A 324 2.94 16.19 -17.71
C PRO A 324 1.56 16.85 -17.51
N ASP A 325 0.93 17.37 -18.56
CA ASP A 325 -0.42 17.95 -18.46
C ASP A 325 -1.48 16.86 -18.26
N GLY A 326 -1.32 15.70 -18.92
CA GLY A 326 -2.15 14.53 -18.67
C GLY A 326 -1.95 13.95 -17.28
N ALA A 327 -0.72 13.93 -16.78
CA ALA A 327 -0.43 13.55 -15.39
C ALA A 327 -1.14 14.46 -14.37
N LYS A 328 -1.11 15.79 -14.58
CA LYS A 328 -1.84 16.74 -13.73
C LYS A 328 -3.34 16.52 -13.77
N ALA A 329 -3.91 16.21 -14.94
CA ALA A 329 -5.32 15.87 -15.06
C ALA A 329 -5.69 14.61 -14.24
N TRP A 330 -4.79 13.61 -14.21
CA TRP A 330 -4.95 12.46 -13.32
C TRP A 330 -4.88 12.85 -11.84
N LEU A 331 -3.91 13.70 -11.46
CA LEU A 331 -3.78 14.19 -10.09
C LEU A 331 -5.01 15.02 -9.65
N ASP A 332 -5.61 15.79 -10.53
CA ASP A 332 -6.88 16.49 -10.28
C ASP A 332 -8.02 15.52 -10.04
N THR A 333 -8.18 14.51 -10.92
CA THR A 333 -9.24 13.50 -10.77
C THR A 333 -9.15 12.75 -9.44
N ILE A 334 -7.98 12.23 -9.08
CA ILE A 334 -7.80 11.43 -7.85
C ILE A 334 -7.94 12.26 -6.57
N SER A 335 -7.72 13.56 -6.65
CA SER A 335 -7.89 14.48 -5.52
C SER A 335 -9.26 15.15 -5.48
N SER A 336 -10.11 14.98 -6.49
CA SER A 336 -11.45 15.54 -6.54
C SER A 336 -12.40 14.86 -5.54
N GLN A 337 -13.48 15.53 -5.16
CA GLN A 337 -14.53 14.95 -4.29
C GLN A 337 -15.15 13.70 -4.95
N ASP A 338 -15.52 13.79 -6.23
CA ASP A 338 -16.15 12.70 -6.98
C ASP A 338 -15.17 11.51 -7.14
N GLY A 339 -13.90 11.78 -7.45
CA GLY A 339 -12.86 10.75 -7.59
C GLY A 339 -12.61 10.01 -6.28
N GLN A 340 -12.44 10.73 -5.17
CA GLN A 340 -12.21 10.11 -3.87
C GLN A 340 -13.42 9.37 -3.33
N LEU A 341 -14.63 9.85 -3.58
CA LEU A 341 -15.87 9.14 -3.24
C LEU A 341 -15.97 7.82 -4.02
N ALA A 342 -15.84 7.88 -5.34
CA ALA A 342 -15.95 6.70 -6.20
C ALA A 342 -14.89 5.65 -5.87
N PHE A 343 -13.64 6.08 -5.70
CA PHE A 343 -12.53 5.20 -5.34
C PHE A 343 -12.74 4.56 -3.97
N SER A 344 -13.02 5.36 -2.95
CA SER A 344 -13.10 4.86 -1.59
C SER A 344 -14.26 3.88 -1.39
N LEU A 345 -15.42 4.10 -2.06
CA LEU A 345 -16.52 3.15 -2.06
C LEU A 345 -16.14 1.79 -2.70
N ALA A 346 -15.38 1.82 -3.81
CA ALA A 346 -15.00 0.60 -4.52
C ALA A 346 -13.84 -0.16 -3.86
N LYS A 347 -12.89 0.57 -3.26
CA LYS A 347 -11.65 0.06 -2.66
C LYS A 347 -11.81 -0.38 -1.20
N GLY A 348 -12.73 0.25 -0.44
CA GLY A 348 -12.89 0.03 0.99
C GLY A 348 -12.07 1.00 1.85
N SER A 349 -11.41 1.99 1.26
CA SER A 349 -10.65 3.05 1.95
C SER A 349 -11.55 4.19 2.45
N ILE A 350 -10.95 5.17 3.10
CA ILE A 350 -11.61 6.46 3.39
C ILE A 350 -11.00 7.57 2.52
N PRO A 351 -11.77 8.63 2.19
CA PRO A 351 -11.23 9.75 1.43
C PRO A 351 -10.15 10.49 2.24
N ALA A 352 -9.13 11.01 1.55
CA ALA A 352 -8.15 11.92 2.15
C ALA A 352 -8.75 13.32 2.39
N ARG A 353 -9.76 13.70 1.60
CA ARG A 353 -10.51 14.96 1.74
C ARG A 353 -11.50 14.90 2.90
N THR A 354 -11.61 16.00 3.63
CA THR A 354 -12.57 16.15 4.75
C THR A 354 -13.95 16.66 4.30
N ASP A 355 -14.11 17.07 3.04
CA ASP A 355 -15.31 17.68 2.47
C ASP A 355 -16.08 16.74 1.50
N VAL A 356 -15.78 15.44 1.53
CA VAL A 356 -16.53 14.40 0.80
C VAL A 356 -17.78 14.02 1.61
N ASP A 357 -18.91 13.80 0.93
CA ASP A 357 -20.12 13.30 1.56
C ASP A 357 -19.91 11.85 2.03
N THR A 358 -19.96 11.65 3.34
CA THR A 358 -19.69 10.35 3.98
C THR A 358 -20.96 9.55 4.31
N GLU A 359 -22.16 10.07 4.04
CA GLU A 359 -23.43 9.40 4.38
C GLU A 359 -23.62 8.10 3.56
N GLU A 360 -23.02 8.01 2.36
CA GLU A 360 -23.13 6.84 1.48
C GLU A 360 -22.14 5.71 1.84
N PHE A 361 -21.17 5.96 2.71
CA PHE A 361 -20.18 4.95 3.07
C PHE A 361 -20.77 3.83 3.95
N PRO A 362 -20.39 2.56 3.72
CA PRO A 362 -20.69 1.43 4.61
C PRO A 362 -20.21 1.65 6.05
N ALA A 363 -20.78 0.90 6.99
CA ALA A 363 -20.54 1.07 8.43
C ALA A 363 -19.06 1.04 8.82
N TYR A 364 -18.28 0.12 8.25
CA TYR A 364 -16.83 0.06 8.50
C TYR A 364 -16.15 1.39 8.16
N GLN A 365 -16.38 1.91 6.96
CA GLN A 365 -15.71 3.15 6.50
C GLN A 365 -16.14 4.37 7.32
N GLN A 366 -17.41 4.46 7.73
CA GLN A 366 -17.87 5.52 8.67
C GLN A 366 -17.14 5.43 10.02
N THR A 367 -16.92 4.21 10.51
CA THR A 367 -16.12 3.98 11.73
C THR A 367 -14.66 4.39 11.50
N ALA A 368 -14.06 4.03 10.35
CA ALA A 368 -12.68 4.38 10.02
C ALA A 368 -12.48 5.90 9.88
N ILE A 369 -13.44 6.63 9.29
CA ILE A 369 -13.42 8.09 9.21
C ILE A 369 -13.43 8.72 10.61
N THR A 370 -14.28 8.20 11.51
CA THR A 370 -14.34 8.66 12.89
C THR A 370 -13.03 8.39 13.63
N SER A 371 -12.51 7.15 13.51
CA SER A 371 -11.24 6.76 14.11
C SER A 371 -10.05 7.58 13.61
N TYR A 372 -9.99 7.89 12.32
CA TYR A 372 -8.93 8.74 11.78
C TYR A 372 -8.92 10.15 12.40
N ALA A 373 -10.08 10.67 12.74
CA ALA A 373 -10.22 11.99 13.36
C ALA A 373 -9.95 12.00 14.88
N GLU A 374 -10.06 10.84 15.57
CA GLU A 374 -10.06 10.76 17.03
C GLU A 374 -8.90 9.94 17.61
N ASP A 375 -8.40 8.93 16.89
CA ASP A 375 -7.34 8.01 17.35
C ASP A 375 -5.95 8.65 17.20
N ALA A 376 -4.96 8.12 17.93
CA ALA A 376 -3.57 8.46 17.70
C ALA A 376 -3.09 7.92 16.35
N ILE A 377 -2.43 8.75 15.55
CA ILE A 377 -1.95 8.37 14.21
C ILE A 377 -0.54 7.78 14.31
N SER A 378 -0.36 6.58 13.77
CA SER A 378 0.94 5.93 13.64
C SER A 378 1.19 5.50 12.19
N PRO A 379 2.28 5.95 11.55
CA PRO A 379 2.55 5.63 10.15
C PRO A 379 2.87 4.13 9.97
N SER A 380 2.35 3.53 8.91
CA SER A 380 2.59 2.13 8.60
C SER A 380 4.03 1.89 8.15
N LEU A 381 4.70 0.91 8.77
CA LEU A 381 6.00 0.39 8.35
C LEU A 381 5.87 -0.39 7.05
N ALA A 382 4.95 -1.35 7.00
CA ALA A 382 4.80 -2.28 5.87
C ALA A 382 4.51 -1.58 4.53
N HIS A 383 4.02 -0.33 4.60
CA HIS A 383 3.66 0.48 3.44
C HIS A 383 4.57 1.70 3.25
N GLY A 384 5.72 1.74 3.94
CA GLY A 384 6.74 2.77 3.72
C GLY A 384 6.36 4.17 4.22
N ALA A 385 5.26 4.33 4.97
CA ALA A 385 4.92 5.61 5.58
C ALA A 385 5.87 5.96 6.75
N ALA A 386 6.31 4.94 7.50
CA ALA A 386 7.16 5.10 8.68
C ALA A 386 8.66 5.19 8.37
N THR A 387 9.13 4.59 7.27
CA THR A 387 10.57 4.46 6.97
C THR A 387 10.86 4.57 5.47
N PRO A 388 12.07 5.00 5.06
CA PRO A 388 12.54 4.88 3.68
C PRO A 388 12.53 3.42 3.20
N VAL A 389 12.43 3.21 1.89
CA VAL A 389 12.32 1.89 1.25
C VAL A 389 13.50 0.97 1.61
N ALA A 390 14.71 1.50 1.69
CA ALA A 390 15.89 0.72 2.05
C ALA A 390 15.80 0.12 3.46
N TRP A 391 15.27 0.87 4.43
CA TRP A 391 15.06 0.37 5.79
C TRP A 391 13.98 -0.71 5.84
N LEU A 392 12.83 -0.47 5.22
CA LEU A 392 11.74 -1.43 5.10
C LEU A 392 12.21 -2.76 4.47
N ASN A 393 13.03 -2.72 3.41
CA ASN A 393 13.54 -3.92 2.77
C ASN A 393 14.41 -4.75 3.71
N GLU A 394 15.29 -4.12 4.50
CA GLU A 394 16.13 -4.83 5.48
C GLU A 394 15.29 -5.46 6.61
N ILE A 395 14.25 -4.76 7.10
CA ILE A 395 13.29 -5.33 8.07
C ILE A 395 12.53 -6.51 7.45
N SER A 396 12.11 -6.40 6.19
CA SER A 396 11.42 -7.47 5.48
C SER A 396 12.30 -8.71 5.33
N ASP A 397 13.57 -8.54 5.00
CA ASP A 397 14.54 -9.63 4.93
C ASP A 397 14.76 -10.30 6.29
N ALA A 398 14.88 -9.52 7.38
CA ALA A 398 15.00 -10.03 8.74
C ALA A 398 13.73 -10.79 9.17
N THR A 399 12.55 -10.23 8.85
CA THR A 399 11.25 -10.87 9.11
C THR A 399 11.12 -12.20 8.37
N SER A 400 11.50 -12.27 7.10
CA SER A 400 11.49 -13.51 6.31
C SER A 400 12.43 -14.58 6.90
N LYS A 401 13.62 -14.21 7.38
CA LYS A 401 14.53 -15.14 8.07
C LYS A 401 13.91 -15.68 9.36
N PHE A 402 13.27 -14.83 10.14
CA PHE A 402 12.63 -15.21 11.38
C PHE A 402 11.44 -16.16 11.13
N THR A 403 10.51 -15.79 10.26
CA THR A 403 9.26 -16.53 10.03
C THR A 403 9.49 -17.88 9.32
N THR A 404 10.63 -18.03 8.62
CA THR A 404 11.10 -19.31 8.04
C THR A 404 11.95 -20.15 8.99
N GLY A 405 12.23 -19.65 10.20
CA GLY A 405 13.00 -20.35 11.23
C GLY A 405 14.51 -20.30 11.03
N ALA A 406 15.02 -19.38 10.20
CA ALA A 406 16.45 -19.15 10.02
C ALA A 406 17.06 -18.29 11.15
N SER A 407 16.23 -17.56 11.90
CA SER A 407 16.58 -16.81 13.11
C SER A 407 15.61 -17.14 14.23
N ASP A 408 16.05 -17.08 15.49
CA ASP A 408 15.17 -17.11 16.66
C ASP A 408 14.75 -15.68 17.06
N ALA A 409 13.83 -15.57 18.03
CA ALA A 409 13.27 -14.28 18.44
C ALA A 409 14.36 -13.30 18.95
N ALA A 410 15.37 -13.78 19.67
CA ALA A 410 16.45 -12.94 20.18
C ALA A 410 17.36 -12.44 19.04
N GLY A 411 17.73 -13.34 18.11
CA GLY A 411 18.51 -12.98 16.92
C GLY A 411 17.76 -12.04 15.99
N TYR A 412 16.44 -12.20 15.88
CA TYR A 412 15.58 -11.30 15.08
C TYR A 412 15.54 -9.90 15.71
N GLN A 413 15.32 -9.77 17.01
CA GLN A 413 15.36 -8.48 17.71
C GLN A 413 16.72 -7.79 17.58
N GLU A 414 17.84 -8.52 17.73
CA GLU A 414 19.19 -8.00 17.54
C GLU A 414 19.40 -7.49 16.09
N GLU A 415 18.89 -8.20 15.09
CA GLU A 415 18.96 -7.79 13.69
C GLU A 415 18.14 -6.51 13.45
N LEU A 416 16.91 -6.41 13.99
CA LEU A 416 16.08 -5.19 13.92
C LEU A 416 16.77 -3.98 14.55
N ALA A 417 17.38 -4.15 15.73
CA ALA A 417 18.16 -3.11 16.41
C ALA A 417 19.36 -2.65 15.56
N THR A 418 20.08 -3.59 14.94
CA THR A 418 21.22 -3.29 14.07
C THR A 418 20.80 -2.50 12.82
N ILE A 419 19.67 -2.87 12.22
CA ILE A 419 19.08 -2.17 11.08
C ILE A 419 18.72 -0.73 11.49
N ALA A 420 18.06 -0.56 12.64
CA ALA A 420 17.68 0.75 13.15
C ALA A 420 18.90 1.66 13.40
N GLU A 421 19.94 1.14 14.04
CA GLU A 421 21.20 1.90 14.27
C GLU A 421 21.86 2.37 12.97
N LYS A 422 21.78 1.57 11.91
CA LYS A 422 22.30 1.90 10.59
C LYS A 422 21.55 3.07 9.95
N HIS A 423 20.22 3.06 10.04
CA HIS A 423 19.36 4.03 9.35
C HIS A 423 19.07 5.29 10.16
N ALA A 424 18.97 5.22 11.49
CA ALA A 424 18.78 6.40 12.35
C ALA A 424 20.01 7.33 12.41
N SER A 425 21.18 6.86 11.97
CA SER A 425 22.44 7.64 11.93
C SER A 425 22.78 8.18 10.55
N ALA A 426 21.99 7.92 9.55
CA ALA A 426 22.17 8.39 8.16
C ALA A 426 21.34 9.63 7.89
#